data_5a81717146afe170adad0210db3e0770
#
_entry.id   5a81717146afe170adad0210db3e0770
#
_cell.length_a   1.000
_cell.length_b   1.000
_cell.length_c   1.000
_cell.angle_alpha   90.00
_cell.angle_beta   90.00
_cell.angle_gamma   90.00
#
_symmetry.space_group_name_H-M   'P 1'
#
loop_
_entity.id
_entity.type
_entity.pdbx_description
1 polymer ?
#
loop_
_entity_poly.entity_id
_entity_poly.type
_entity_poly.pdbx_seq_one_letter_code
_entity_poly.pdbx_strand_id
1 'polypeptide(L)'
;MLRWLKTIFAKIVYLMTEKDFFSPPYPVSKNEGKSIWKAPSNIALIKYWGKKENQIPANPSLSFTLSSCATTTIMEYRRLEKRGTNFDFDLFFEGKPMESFRPKIETFLKRIEVYLPFLKEYHFKIETSNSFPHSSGIASSASGMAALALCLMDLEKELNPEMEPDFFKKKASFLARLGSGSACRSIEGDLILWGADQDFPESTDLYAIKYPFEVHEVFKNYQDTILLVHKGQKQVSSTVG
;
A
#
# COMPACT_ATOMS: atom_id res chain seq x y z
N MET A 1 -41.91 -33.37 -11.60
CA MET A 1 -41.46 -32.12 -12.29
C MET A 1 -41.22 -31.04 -11.25
N LEU A 2 -40.13 -31.17 -10.44
CA LEU A 2 -39.74 -30.21 -9.45
C LEU A 2 -38.63 -29.34 -10.03
N ARG A 3 -38.98 -28.13 -10.40
CA ARG A 3 -38.06 -27.10 -10.88
C ARG A 3 -37.24 -26.56 -9.68
N TRP A 4 -35.95 -26.72 -9.77
CA TRP A 4 -34.95 -26.15 -8.84
C TRP A 4 -35.09 -24.65 -8.70
N LEU A 5 -35.66 -24.20 -7.59
CA LEU A 5 -35.49 -22.84 -7.11
C LEU A 5 -34.07 -22.70 -6.57
N LYS A 6 -33.12 -22.33 -7.41
CA LYS A 6 -31.85 -21.78 -6.95
C LYS A 6 -32.18 -20.43 -6.30
N THR A 7 -32.28 -20.43 -5.00
CA THR A 7 -32.30 -19.20 -4.21
C THR A 7 -30.93 -18.56 -4.41
N ILE A 8 -30.86 -17.58 -5.30
CA ILE A 8 -29.70 -16.72 -5.43
C ILE A 8 -29.74 -15.83 -4.20
N PHE A 9 -29.06 -16.24 -3.13
CA PHE A 9 -28.65 -15.30 -2.10
C PHE A 9 -27.62 -14.37 -2.76
N ALA A 10 -28.08 -13.22 -3.24
CA ALA A 10 -27.18 -12.14 -3.59
C ALA A 10 -26.40 -11.84 -2.31
N LYS A 11 -25.13 -12.23 -2.28
CA LYS A 11 -24.23 -11.87 -1.18
C LYS A 11 -24.19 -10.35 -1.17
N ILE A 12 -24.78 -9.73 -0.17
CA ILE A 12 -24.69 -8.28 -0.02
C ILE A 12 -23.20 -7.98 0.17
N VAL A 13 -22.60 -7.40 -0.85
CA VAL A 13 -21.21 -6.96 -0.80
C VAL A 13 -21.19 -5.66 -0.02
N TYR A 14 -20.65 -5.70 1.20
CA TYR A 14 -20.39 -4.47 1.95
C TYR A 14 -19.10 -3.84 1.46
N LEU A 15 -19.21 -2.75 0.74
CA LEU A 15 -18.06 -1.92 0.36
C LEU A 15 -17.74 -0.96 1.51
N MET A 16 -16.50 -1.02 1.97
CA MET A 16 -16.01 -0.11 2.99
C MET A 16 -15.95 1.31 2.46
N THR A 17 -16.30 2.25 3.31
CA THR A 17 -16.15 3.69 3.10
C THR A 17 -14.87 4.19 3.77
N GLU A 18 -14.48 5.42 3.49
CA GLU A 18 -13.32 6.03 4.16
C GLU A 18 -13.47 6.07 5.69
N LYS A 19 -14.71 6.21 6.18
CA LYS A 19 -15.03 6.23 7.61
C LYS A 19 -14.70 4.93 8.33
N ASP A 20 -14.78 3.81 7.64
CA ASP A 20 -14.49 2.50 8.21
C ASP A 20 -12.99 2.31 8.52
N PHE A 21 -12.12 3.15 7.97
CA PHE A 21 -10.67 3.11 8.20
C PHE A 21 -10.20 4.00 9.36
N PHE A 22 -11.07 4.82 9.95
CA PHE A 22 -10.70 5.54 11.17
C PHE A 22 -10.46 4.55 12.31
N SER A 23 -9.35 4.73 12.99
CA SER A 23 -9.07 3.89 14.16
C SER A 23 -9.93 4.29 15.34
N PRO A 24 -10.52 3.33 16.05
CA PRO A 24 -11.10 3.60 17.35
C PRO A 24 -9.99 4.08 18.31
N PRO A 25 -10.33 4.79 19.39
CA PRO A 25 -9.38 5.09 20.43
C PRO A 25 -8.84 3.78 21.03
N TYR A 26 -7.53 3.63 21.05
CA TYR A 26 -6.84 2.52 21.75
C TYR A 26 -5.64 3.07 22.53
N PRO A 27 -5.27 2.43 23.65
CA PRO A 27 -4.14 2.87 24.43
C PRO A 27 -2.83 2.66 23.66
N VAL A 28 -1.96 3.66 23.69
CA VAL A 28 -0.60 3.55 23.16
C VAL A 28 0.24 2.80 24.21
N SER A 29 0.19 1.47 24.17
CA SER A 29 0.72 0.59 25.22
C SER A 29 2.13 0.05 24.93
N LYS A 30 2.59 0.10 23.68
CA LYS A 30 3.93 -0.37 23.30
C LYS A 30 4.96 0.72 23.50
N ASN A 31 6.11 0.37 24.09
CA ASN A 31 7.19 1.32 24.30
C ASN A 31 8.17 1.33 23.12
N GLU A 32 8.48 0.19 22.58
CA GLU A 32 9.38 0.04 21.44
C GLU A 32 9.08 -1.27 20.70
N GLY A 33 9.56 -1.37 19.49
CA GLY A 33 9.44 -2.57 18.69
C GLY A 33 10.02 -2.40 17.29
N LYS A 34 9.79 -3.44 16.48
CA LYS A 34 10.34 -3.52 15.12
C LYS A 34 9.37 -4.27 14.23
N SER A 35 9.14 -3.70 13.05
CA SER A 35 8.37 -4.33 11.98
C SER A 35 9.22 -4.45 10.72
N ILE A 36 9.06 -5.54 9.98
CA ILE A 36 9.79 -5.80 8.74
C ILE A 36 8.80 -6.30 7.70
N TRP A 37 8.67 -5.54 6.62
CA TRP A 37 7.82 -5.93 5.51
C TRP A 37 8.52 -5.84 4.16
N LYS A 38 8.21 -6.80 3.31
CA LYS A 38 8.60 -6.84 1.90
C LYS A 38 7.35 -6.71 1.04
N ALA A 39 7.29 -5.65 0.23
CA ALA A 39 6.19 -5.43 -0.70
C ALA A 39 6.69 -5.50 -2.15
N PRO A 40 6.00 -6.24 -3.04
CA PRO A 40 6.39 -6.37 -4.42
C PRO A 40 6.15 -5.07 -5.20
N SER A 41 6.92 -4.83 -6.23
CA SER A 41 6.53 -3.89 -7.27
C SER A 41 5.39 -4.45 -8.11
N ASN A 42 4.65 -3.60 -8.79
CA ASN A 42 3.55 -4.01 -9.65
C ASN A 42 3.61 -3.32 -11.01
N ILE A 43 3.20 -4.04 -12.06
CA ILE A 43 3.11 -3.54 -13.42
C ILE A 43 1.65 -3.58 -13.86
N ALA A 44 1.15 -2.44 -14.33
CA ALA A 44 -0.22 -2.33 -14.79
C ALA A 44 -0.38 -2.85 -16.21
N LEU A 45 -1.24 -3.86 -16.41
CA LEU A 45 -1.75 -4.29 -17.71
C LEU A 45 -2.78 -3.27 -18.23
N ILE A 46 -3.68 -2.85 -17.35
CA ILE A 46 -4.64 -1.77 -17.59
C ILE A 46 -4.26 -0.62 -16.67
N LYS A 47 -3.79 0.47 -17.27
CA LYS A 47 -3.33 1.64 -16.53
C LYS A 47 -4.50 2.51 -16.11
N TYR A 48 -4.38 3.20 -14.98
CA TYR A 48 -5.27 4.32 -14.67
C TYR A 48 -4.72 5.60 -15.32
N TRP A 49 -5.61 6.29 -16.03
CA TRP A 49 -5.27 7.47 -16.84
C TRP A 49 -5.63 8.76 -16.11
N GLY A 50 -4.96 9.04 -15.03
CA GLY A 50 -5.17 10.22 -14.24
C GLY A 50 -5.58 9.92 -12.81
N LYS A 51 -5.51 10.95 -11.99
CA LYS A 51 -5.83 10.91 -10.58
C LYS A 51 -6.75 12.05 -10.22
N LYS A 52 -7.77 11.74 -9.45
CA LYS A 52 -8.57 12.70 -8.70
C LYS A 52 -7.86 13.03 -7.37
N GLU A 53 -8.46 13.87 -6.56
CA GLU A 53 -7.97 14.18 -5.22
C GLU A 53 -7.74 12.90 -4.39
N ASN A 54 -6.85 13.00 -3.41
CA ASN A 54 -6.50 11.88 -2.52
C ASN A 54 -6.07 10.59 -3.23
N GLN A 55 -5.42 10.72 -4.39
CA GLN A 55 -4.93 9.60 -5.20
C GLN A 55 -6.04 8.66 -5.72
N ILE A 56 -7.29 9.09 -5.79
CA ILE A 56 -8.39 8.33 -6.39
C ILE A 56 -8.13 8.14 -7.89
N PRO A 57 -8.27 6.92 -8.44
CA PRO A 57 -8.03 6.69 -9.87
C PRO A 57 -9.16 7.27 -10.72
N ALA A 58 -8.84 7.72 -11.93
CA ALA A 58 -9.84 8.20 -12.89
C ALA A 58 -10.59 7.04 -13.57
N ASN A 59 -10.01 5.87 -13.64
CA ASN A 59 -10.59 4.64 -14.19
C ASN A 59 -10.00 3.40 -13.46
N PRO A 60 -10.68 2.26 -13.51
CA PRO A 60 -10.17 1.00 -12.99
C PRO A 60 -8.84 0.59 -13.62
N SER A 61 -8.02 -0.09 -12.85
CA SER A 61 -6.68 -0.51 -13.22
C SER A 61 -6.40 -1.93 -12.77
N LEU A 62 -5.81 -2.73 -13.65
CA LEU A 62 -5.41 -4.10 -13.40
C LEU A 62 -3.90 -4.22 -13.49
N SER A 63 -3.28 -4.88 -12.52
CA SER A 63 -1.82 -5.08 -12.47
C SER A 63 -1.46 -6.46 -11.96
N PHE A 64 -0.29 -6.94 -12.37
CA PHE A 64 0.36 -8.09 -11.73
C PHE A 64 1.55 -7.61 -10.89
N THR A 65 1.90 -8.39 -9.87
CA THR A 65 3.06 -8.14 -9.01
C THR A 65 4.29 -8.85 -9.53
N LEU A 66 5.46 -8.25 -9.31
CA LEU A 66 6.74 -8.80 -9.71
C LEU A 66 7.34 -9.61 -8.56
N SER A 67 7.52 -10.92 -8.74
CA SER A 67 8.04 -11.82 -7.69
C SER A 67 9.46 -11.48 -7.25
N SER A 68 10.30 -11.04 -8.20
CA SER A 68 11.73 -10.74 -7.95
C SER A 68 12.04 -9.28 -7.64
N CYS A 69 11.08 -8.37 -7.91
CA CYS A 69 11.25 -6.93 -7.70
C CYS A 69 10.42 -6.46 -6.50
N ALA A 70 11.05 -6.22 -5.37
CA ALA A 70 10.38 -5.82 -4.15
C ALA A 70 11.19 -4.79 -3.36
N THR A 71 10.49 -4.01 -2.54
CA THR A 71 11.09 -3.15 -1.52
C THR A 71 10.91 -3.81 -0.16
N THR A 72 11.99 -3.88 0.61
CA THR A 72 11.97 -4.28 2.02
C THR A 72 12.11 -3.03 2.87
N THR A 73 11.19 -2.84 3.82
CA THR A 73 11.25 -1.77 4.82
C THR A 73 11.37 -2.40 6.20
N ILE A 74 12.34 -1.91 6.97
CA ILE A 74 12.52 -2.16 8.38
C ILE A 74 12.13 -0.87 9.10
N MET A 75 11.18 -0.95 10.01
CA MET A 75 10.74 0.16 10.83
C MET A 75 10.93 -0.20 12.29
N GLU A 76 11.87 0.45 12.95
CA GLU A 76 12.00 0.43 14.41
C GLU A 76 11.23 1.61 14.96
N TYR A 77 10.51 1.41 16.08
CA TYR A 77 9.76 2.48 16.72
C TYR A 77 10.04 2.51 18.22
N ARG A 78 10.07 3.71 18.77
CA ARG A 78 10.24 3.97 20.19
C ARG A 78 9.28 5.08 20.63
N ARG A 79 8.50 4.79 21.67
CA ARG A 79 7.55 5.75 22.21
C ARG A 79 8.28 6.99 22.75
N LEU A 80 7.75 8.16 22.45
CA LEU A 80 8.22 9.41 22.98
C LEU A 80 7.68 9.61 24.40
N GLU A 81 8.41 10.32 25.24
CA GLU A 81 7.95 10.70 26.59
C GLU A 81 6.70 11.58 26.54
N LYS A 82 6.61 12.42 25.52
CA LYS A 82 5.47 13.30 25.24
C LYS A 82 5.14 13.25 23.75
N ARG A 83 3.84 13.31 23.43
CA ARG A 83 3.37 13.40 22.06
C ARG A 83 4.05 14.56 21.33
N GLY A 84 4.62 14.29 20.18
CA GLY A 84 5.23 15.29 19.31
C GLY A 84 4.22 16.24 18.67
N THR A 85 4.63 17.42 18.33
CA THR A 85 3.87 18.34 17.46
C THR A 85 4.05 17.98 15.99
N ASN A 86 5.22 17.48 15.65
CA ASN A 86 5.60 17.01 14.31
C ASN A 86 5.81 15.49 14.32
N PHE A 87 5.90 14.89 13.13
CA PHE A 87 6.35 13.51 12.98
C PHE A 87 7.86 13.44 13.25
N ASP A 88 8.26 12.46 14.07
CA ASP A 88 9.65 12.26 14.46
C ASP A 88 10.17 10.95 13.82
N PHE A 89 11.08 11.08 12.84
CA PHE A 89 11.63 9.91 12.16
C PHE A 89 12.98 10.18 11.52
N ASP A 90 13.81 9.12 11.47
CA ASP A 90 15.01 9.02 10.65
C ASP A 90 14.75 8.14 9.45
N LEU A 91 15.31 8.52 8.30
CA LEU A 91 15.10 7.81 7.04
C LEU A 91 16.41 7.40 6.40
N PHE A 92 16.51 6.09 6.09
CA PHE A 92 17.65 5.50 5.41
C PHE A 92 17.21 4.74 4.15
N PHE A 93 18.03 4.82 3.11
CA PHE A 93 17.88 4.04 1.91
C PHE A 93 19.20 3.31 1.60
N GLU A 94 19.15 1.96 1.55
CA GLU A 94 20.33 1.11 1.36
C GLU A 94 21.48 1.46 2.34
N GLY A 95 21.15 1.63 3.62
CA GLY A 95 22.07 1.93 4.70
C GLY A 95 22.58 3.38 4.76
N LYS A 96 22.12 4.28 3.88
CA LYS A 96 22.54 5.68 3.84
C LYS A 96 21.40 6.61 4.22
N PRO A 97 21.65 7.68 4.99
CA PRO A 97 20.64 8.71 5.24
C PRO A 97 20.06 9.27 3.93
N MET A 98 18.75 9.44 3.85
CA MET A 98 18.05 9.81 2.62
C MET A 98 17.08 10.98 2.83
N GLU A 99 17.61 12.14 3.16
CA GLU A 99 16.83 13.34 3.43
C GLU A 99 15.98 13.81 2.24
N SER A 100 16.39 13.51 1.01
CA SER A 100 15.61 13.86 -0.19
C SER A 100 14.24 13.19 -0.27
N PHE A 101 14.01 12.09 0.47
CA PHE A 101 12.71 11.41 0.53
C PHE A 101 11.84 11.93 1.67
N ARG A 102 12.40 12.68 2.63
CA ARG A 102 11.68 13.19 3.81
C ARG A 102 10.39 13.94 3.46
N PRO A 103 10.37 14.92 2.51
CA PRO A 103 9.14 15.65 2.20
C PRO A 103 8.00 14.75 1.72
N LYS A 104 8.34 13.67 1.01
CA LYS A 104 7.35 12.70 0.52
C LYS A 104 6.79 11.85 1.65
N ILE A 105 7.63 11.42 2.59
CA ILE A 105 7.20 10.66 3.77
C ILE A 105 6.37 11.55 4.70
N GLU A 106 6.76 12.78 4.95
CA GLU A 106 5.95 13.73 5.74
C GLU A 106 4.57 13.98 5.12
N THR A 107 4.51 14.15 3.80
CA THR A 107 3.23 14.29 3.09
C THR A 107 2.37 13.04 3.25
N PHE A 108 2.96 11.86 3.18
CA PHE A 108 2.27 10.61 3.42
C PHE A 108 1.75 10.53 4.85
N LEU A 109 2.60 10.75 5.87
CA LEU A 109 2.22 10.71 7.28
C LEU A 109 1.10 11.72 7.61
N LYS A 110 1.15 12.93 7.04
CA LYS A 110 0.08 13.93 7.17
C LYS A 110 -1.27 13.43 6.63
N ARG A 111 -1.27 12.72 5.51
CA ARG A 111 -2.50 12.18 4.90
C ARG A 111 -3.11 11.04 5.69
N ILE A 112 -2.28 10.28 6.39
CA ILE A 112 -2.73 9.08 7.13
C ILE A 112 -2.89 9.32 8.64
N GLU A 113 -2.51 10.47 9.17
CA GLU A 113 -2.56 10.79 10.61
C GLU A 113 -3.96 10.55 11.22
N VAL A 114 -5.01 10.91 10.49
CA VAL A 114 -6.39 10.74 10.95
C VAL A 114 -6.81 9.28 11.09
N TYR A 115 -6.15 8.37 10.37
CA TYR A 115 -6.40 6.91 10.42
C TYR A 115 -5.46 6.17 11.36
N LEU A 116 -4.33 6.79 11.73
CA LEU A 116 -3.30 6.26 12.61
C LEU A 116 -2.91 7.33 13.65
N PRO A 117 -3.73 7.54 14.69
CA PRO A 117 -3.56 8.65 15.63
C PRO A 117 -2.28 8.56 16.46
N PHE A 118 -1.62 7.41 16.51
CA PHE A 118 -0.37 7.19 17.26
C PHE A 118 0.87 7.78 16.57
N LEU A 119 0.80 8.20 15.31
CA LEU A 119 1.99 8.58 14.53
C LEU A 119 2.89 9.64 15.19
N LYS A 120 2.35 10.48 16.03
CA LYS A 120 3.11 11.49 16.80
C LYS A 120 3.47 11.06 18.22
N GLU A 121 3.13 9.84 18.61
CA GLU A 121 3.50 9.24 19.89
C GLU A 121 4.86 8.53 19.83
N TYR A 122 5.41 8.32 18.62
CA TYR A 122 6.61 7.53 18.39
C TYR A 122 7.66 8.30 17.59
N HIS A 123 8.92 8.00 17.89
CA HIS A 123 10.03 8.15 16.97
C HIS A 123 10.14 6.89 16.11
N PHE A 124 10.30 7.07 14.79
CA PHE A 124 10.46 5.97 13.83
C PHE A 124 11.84 6.02 13.18
N LYS A 125 12.57 4.91 13.20
CA LYS A 125 13.73 4.72 12.34
C LYS A 125 13.32 3.83 11.18
N ILE A 126 13.30 4.40 9.98
CA ILE A 126 12.82 3.75 8.75
C ILE A 126 14.02 3.47 7.86
N GLU A 127 14.31 2.20 7.64
CA GLU A 127 15.32 1.76 6.71
C GLU A 127 14.67 0.97 5.58
N THR A 128 14.92 1.37 4.34
CA THR A 128 14.31 0.75 3.17
C THR A 128 15.37 0.40 2.12
N SER A 129 15.16 -0.72 1.42
CA SER A 129 16.03 -1.19 0.35
C SER A 129 15.23 -1.86 -0.76
N ASN A 130 15.75 -1.81 -1.98
CA ASN A 130 15.13 -2.46 -3.13
C ASN A 130 15.94 -3.67 -3.58
N SER A 131 15.26 -4.73 -4.06
CA SER A 131 15.91 -5.83 -4.77
C SER A 131 16.21 -5.51 -6.24
N PHE A 132 15.97 -4.26 -6.68
CA PHE A 132 16.12 -3.78 -8.05
C PHE A 132 16.65 -2.34 -8.04
N PRO A 133 17.28 -1.85 -9.14
CA PRO A 133 17.85 -0.51 -9.17
C PRO A 133 16.80 0.58 -8.94
N HIS A 134 17.08 1.52 -8.04
CA HIS A 134 16.24 2.68 -7.82
C HIS A 134 16.13 3.54 -9.10
N SER A 135 14.98 4.16 -9.31
CA SER A 135 14.70 5.02 -10.50
C SER A 135 14.73 4.31 -11.86
N SER A 136 14.73 2.99 -11.90
CA SER A 136 14.76 2.17 -13.12
C SER A 136 13.41 2.04 -13.85
N GLY A 137 12.35 2.71 -13.39
CA GLY A 137 11.01 2.55 -13.96
C GLY A 137 10.17 1.42 -13.33
N ILE A 138 10.73 0.66 -12.39
CA ILE A 138 10.11 -0.52 -11.75
C ILE A 138 9.19 -0.14 -10.58
N ALA A 139 8.62 1.04 -10.59
CA ALA A 139 7.63 1.51 -9.61
C ALA A 139 8.07 1.40 -8.12
N SER A 140 9.35 1.71 -7.81
CA SER A 140 9.89 1.70 -6.43
C SER A 140 9.08 2.54 -5.43
N SER A 141 8.41 3.60 -5.89
CA SER A 141 7.47 4.37 -5.05
C SER A 141 6.26 3.57 -4.60
N ALA A 142 5.77 2.64 -5.42
CA ALA A 142 4.61 1.82 -5.07
C ALA A 142 4.99 0.78 -4.01
N SER A 143 6.03 -0.01 -4.26
CA SER A 143 6.51 -1.01 -3.32
C SER A 143 7.00 -0.39 -2.00
N GLY A 144 7.71 0.76 -2.06
CA GLY A 144 8.19 1.46 -0.86
C GLY A 144 7.05 1.97 0.03
N MET A 145 6.03 2.62 -0.54
CA MET A 145 4.87 3.08 0.23
C MET A 145 4.03 1.92 0.76
N ALA A 146 3.91 0.83 0.00
CA ALA A 146 3.24 -0.37 0.46
C ALA A 146 3.97 -1.01 1.65
N ALA A 147 5.29 -1.19 1.57
CA ALA A 147 6.08 -1.75 2.66
C ALA A 147 6.00 -0.89 3.93
N LEU A 148 6.09 0.44 3.79
CA LEU A 148 5.95 1.36 4.94
C LEU A 148 4.54 1.32 5.53
N ALA A 149 3.49 1.30 4.71
CA ALA A 149 2.12 1.17 5.19
C ALA A 149 1.90 -0.14 5.97
N LEU A 150 2.46 -1.25 5.49
CA LEU A 150 2.41 -2.54 6.19
C LEU A 150 3.14 -2.50 7.53
N CYS A 151 4.31 -1.85 7.62
CA CYS A 151 5.02 -1.67 8.89
C CYS A 151 4.18 -0.86 9.91
N LEU A 152 3.53 0.21 9.46
CA LEU A 152 2.66 1.02 10.32
C LEU A 152 1.42 0.24 10.77
N MET A 153 0.86 -0.59 9.89
CA MET A 153 -0.25 -1.46 10.22
C MET A 153 0.12 -2.57 11.22
N ASP A 154 1.35 -3.06 11.20
CA ASP A 154 1.84 -3.99 12.22
C ASP A 154 1.80 -3.36 13.60
N LEU A 155 2.33 -2.13 13.74
CA LEU A 155 2.25 -1.40 15.00
C LEU A 155 0.77 -1.17 15.40
N GLU A 156 -0.10 -0.78 14.47
CA GLU A 156 -1.52 -0.64 14.78
C GLU A 156 -2.14 -1.94 15.29
N LYS A 157 -1.79 -3.08 14.66
CA LYS A 157 -2.26 -4.40 15.10
C LYS A 157 -1.74 -4.77 16.48
N GLU A 158 -0.51 -4.40 16.83
CA GLU A 158 0.00 -4.59 18.18
C GLU A 158 -0.74 -3.74 19.22
N LEU A 159 -1.21 -2.54 18.84
CA LEU A 159 -2.03 -1.66 19.68
C LEU A 159 -3.50 -2.09 19.72
N ASN A 160 -3.96 -2.80 18.68
CA ASN A 160 -5.32 -3.33 18.53
C ASN A 160 -5.28 -4.80 18.09
N PRO A 161 -5.01 -5.75 19.01
CA PRO A 161 -4.82 -7.16 18.69
C PRO A 161 -6.05 -7.85 18.06
N GLU A 162 -7.25 -7.33 18.32
CA GLU A 162 -8.52 -7.85 17.78
C GLU A 162 -8.73 -7.50 16.28
N MET A 163 -7.78 -6.80 15.65
CA MET A 163 -7.88 -6.43 14.24
C MET A 163 -7.91 -7.68 13.35
N GLU A 164 -8.99 -7.81 12.57
CA GLU A 164 -9.16 -8.90 11.63
C GLU A 164 -8.16 -8.85 10.46
N PRO A 165 -7.64 -10.00 10.01
CA PRO A 165 -6.63 -10.05 8.94
C PRO A 165 -7.09 -9.41 7.61
N ASP A 166 -8.36 -9.56 7.24
CA ASP A 166 -8.92 -8.95 6.02
C ASP A 166 -8.98 -7.42 6.14
N PHE A 167 -9.39 -6.92 7.31
CA PHE A 167 -9.37 -5.49 7.60
C PHE A 167 -7.95 -4.91 7.56
N PHE A 168 -6.98 -5.61 8.16
CA PHE A 168 -5.57 -5.24 8.11
C PHE A 168 -5.11 -5.01 6.67
N LYS A 169 -5.38 -5.94 5.76
CA LYS A 169 -4.96 -5.85 4.36
C LYS A 169 -5.66 -4.72 3.61
N LYS A 170 -6.97 -4.57 3.79
CA LYS A 170 -7.75 -3.49 3.18
C LYS A 170 -7.27 -2.12 3.65
N LYS A 171 -7.04 -1.96 4.96
CA LYS A 171 -6.52 -0.72 5.52
C LYS A 171 -5.09 -0.44 5.08
N ALA A 172 -4.21 -1.45 5.04
CA ALA A 172 -2.87 -1.31 4.49
C ALA A 172 -2.90 -0.81 3.04
N SER A 173 -3.77 -1.40 2.21
CA SER A 173 -3.96 -1.00 0.82
C SER A 173 -4.48 0.44 0.70
N PHE A 174 -5.47 0.79 1.51
CA PHE A 174 -6.00 2.15 1.59
C PHE A 174 -4.92 3.17 1.97
N LEU A 175 -4.16 2.93 3.02
CA LEU A 175 -3.08 3.81 3.47
C LEU A 175 -1.97 3.92 2.42
N ALA A 176 -1.52 2.81 1.85
CA ALA A 176 -0.49 2.79 0.82
C ALA A 176 -0.89 3.67 -0.39
N ARG A 177 -2.18 3.64 -0.81
CA ARG A 177 -2.72 4.49 -1.85
C ARG A 177 -2.52 5.98 -1.56
N LEU A 178 -2.73 6.41 -0.33
CA LEU A 178 -2.55 7.80 0.08
C LEU A 178 -1.09 8.27 -0.04
N GLY A 179 -0.12 7.36 0.03
CA GLY A 179 1.30 7.64 -0.22
C GLY A 179 1.67 7.65 -1.70
N SER A 180 1.13 6.70 -2.46
CA SER A 180 1.31 6.58 -3.91
C SER A 180 0.15 5.75 -4.46
N GLY A 181 -0.67 6.29 -5.36
CA GLY A 181 -1.89 5.63 -5.82
C GLY A 181 -1.70 4.15 -6.14
N SER A 182 -0.72 3.81 -6.98
CA SER A 182 -0.42 2.43 -7.37
C SER A 182 0.07 1.53 -6.23
N ALA A 183 0.44 2.09 -5.08
CA ALA A 183 0.96 1.30 -3.95
C ALA A 183 -0.11 0.40 -3.31
N CYS A 184 -1.40 0.76 -3.43
CA CYS A 184 -2.49 -0.11 -2.97
C CYS A 184 -2.43 -1.51 -3.60
N ARG A 185 -1.88 -1.65 -4.80
CA ARG A 185 -1.77 -2.92 -5.54
C ARG A 185 -0.54 -3.74 -5.18
N SER A 186 0.30 -3.25 -4.26
CA SER A 186 1.52 -3.93 -3.79
C SER A 186 1.35 -4.56 -2.40
N ILE A 187 0.14 -4.62 -1.86
CA ILE A 187 -0.15 -5.21 -0.54
C ILE A 187 -0.37 -6.71 -0.66
N GLU A 188 -1.13 -7.15 -1.65
CA GLU A 188 -1.35 -8.56 -1.95
C GLU A 188 -0.72 -8.93 -3.31
N GLY A 189 -0.40 -10.21 -3.51
CA GLY A 189 0.11 -10.73 -4.77
C GLY A 189 -1.07 -11.17 -5.66
N ASP A 190 -0.80 -11.56 -6.70
CA ASP A 190 -0.65 -11.93 -8.03
C ASP A 190 -1.26 -10.90 -8.99
N LEU A 191 -2.57 -11.05 -9.36
CA LEU A 191 -3.31 -10.14 -10.22
C LEU A 191 -4.25 -9.29 -9.37
N ILE A 192 -4.12 -7.96 -9.46
CA ILE A 192 -4.76 -7.01 -8.55
C ILE A 192 -5.56 -5.97 -9.32
N LEU A 193 -6.81 -5.80 -8.90
CA LEU A 193 -7.74 -4.79 -9.41
C LEU A 193 -7.85 -3.60 -8.43
N TRP A 194 -7.83 -2.39 -8.96
CA TRP A 194 -8.05 -1.16 -8.20
C TRP A 194 -8.88 -0.17 -9.02
N GLY A 195 -9.86 0.43 -8.39
CA GLY A 195 -10.83 1.32 -8.99
C GLY A 195 -12.22 0.69 -9.08
N ALA A 196 -13.25 1.46 -8.79
CA ALA A 196 -14.63 1.00 -8.85
C ALA A 196 -15.05 0.70 -10.30
N ASP A 197 -15.68 -0.47 -10.51
CA ASP A 197 -16.16 -0.92 -11.80
C ASP A 197 -17.45 -1.75 -11.63
N GLN A 198 -18.42 -1.54 -12.52
CA GLN A 198 -19.71 -2.20 -12.45
C GLN A 198 -19.65 -3.72 -12.64
N ASP A 199 -18.68 -4.21 -13.41
CA ASP A 199 -18.48 -5.63 -13.68
C ASP A 199 -17.77 -6.36 -12.51
N PHE A 200 -17.26 -5.59 -11.54
CA PHE A 200 -16.56 -6.07 -10.35
C PHE A 200 -17.18 -5.47 -9.08
N PRO A 201 -18.30 -6.01 -8.59
CA PRO A 201 -19.05 -5.40 -7.47
C PRO A 201 -18.26 -5.20 -6.17
N GLU A 202 -17.17 -5.96 -5.97
CA GLU A 202 -16.29 -5.84 -4.80
C GLU A 202 -15.18 -4.78 -4.99
N SER A 203 -15.04 -4.24 -6.21
CA SER A 203 -14.02 -3.23 -6.52
C SER A 203 -14.36 -1.86 -5.96
N THR A 204 -13.33 -1.11 -5.60
CA THR A 204 -13.47 0.22 -5.01
C THR A 204 -12.30 1.12 -5.38
N ASP A 205 -12.52 2.42 -5.35
CA ASP A 205 -11.46 3.42 -5.52
C ASP A 205 -10.55 3.53 -4.28
N LEU A 206 -10.98 3.04 -3.12
CA LEU A 206 -10.32 3.26 -1.85
C LEU A 206 -9.13 2.33 -1.61
N TYR A 207 -9.25 1.06 -1.99
CA TYR A 207 -8.23 0.03 -1.84
C TYR A 207 -8.27 -0.95 -3.01
N ALA A 208 -7.23 -1.71 -3.18
CA ALA A 208 -7.15 -2.73 -4.22
C ALA A 208 -7.60 -4.09 -3.69
N ILE A 209 -8.11 -4.93 -4.58
CA ILE A 209 -8.54 -6.29 -4.30
C ILE A 209 -7.84 -7.27 -5.23
N LYS A 210 -7.74 -8.52 -4.85
CA LYS A 210 -7.38 -9.59 -5.79
C LYS A 210 -8.40 -9.66 -6.91
N TYR A 211 -7.92 -9.94 -8.12
CA TYR A 211 -8.81 -10.20 -9.24
C TYR A 211 -9.77 -11.35 -8.89
N PRO A 212 -11.10 -11.13 -8.93
CA PRO A 212 -12.04 -12.04 -8.29
C PRO A 212 -12.41 -13.28 -9.12
N PHE A 213 -11.97 -13.35 -10.39
CA PHE A 213 -12.29 -14.45 -11.27
C PHE A 213 -11.11 -15.41 -11.46
N GLU A 214 -11.39 -16.59 -11.96
CA GLU A 214 -10.37 -17.56 -12.34
C GLU A 214 -9.49 -16.99 -13.45
N VAL A 215 -8.18 -17.08 -13.26
CA VAL A 215 -7.18 -16.62 -14.23
C VAL A 215 -6.73 -17.82 -15.04
N HIS A 216 -6.85 -17.73 -16.37
CA HIS A 216 -6.38 -18.78 -17.26
C HIS A 216 -4.87 -19.03 -17.08
N GLU A 217 -4.41 -20.27 -17.20
CA GLU A 217 -3.03 -20.70 -16.93
C GLU A 217 -1.98 -19.90 -17.70
N VAL A 218 -2.26 -19.50 -18.92
CA VAL A 218 -1.35 -18.68 -19.74
C VAL A 218 -1.01 -17.33 -19.10
N PHE A 219 -1.89 -16.81 -18.23
CA PHE A 219 -1.70 -15.54 -17.53
C PHE A 219 -1.10 -15.69 -16.13
N LYS A 220 -0.88 -16.90 -15.65
CA LYS A 220 -0.28 -17.15 -14.33
C LYS A 220 1.24 -17.12 -14.34
N ASN A 221 1.85 -17.18 -15.52
CA ASN A 221 3.29 -17.23 -15.68
C ASN A 221 3.84 -16.12 -16.59
N TYR A 222 3.41 -14.88 -16.33
CA TYR A 222 3.94 -13.71 -17.01
C TYR A 222 5.43 -13.52 -16.72
N GLN A 223 6.18 -13.24 -17.78
CA GLN A 223 7.56 -12.82 -17.70
C GLN A 223 7.65 -11.36 -18.10
N ASP A 224 8.19 -10.53 -17.22
CA ASP A 224 8.45 -9.12 -17.50
C ASP A 224 9.96 -8.87 -17.54
N THR A 225 10.46 -8.47 -18.70
CA THR A 225 11.88 -8.17 -18.90
C THR A 225 12.08 -6.67 -19.00
N ILE A 226 12.80 -6.11 -18.03
CA ILE A 226 13.06 -4.68 -17.96
C ILE A 226 14.43 -4.38 -18.54
N LEU A 227 14.45 -3.66 -19.67
CA LEU A 227 15.66 -3.19 -20.30
C LEU A 227 16.10 -1.86 -19.71
N LEU A 228 17.23 -1.85 -19.02
CA LEU A 228 17.82 -0.64 -18.45
C LEU A 228 18.67 0.08 -19.50
N VAL A 229 18.09 1.05 -20.16
CA VAL A 229 18.81 1.87 -21.16
C VAL A 229 19.81 2.82 -20.50
N HIS A 230 19.49 3.33 -19.30
CA HIS A 230 20.35 4.24 -18.55
C HIS A 230 20.22 4.01 -17.04
N LYS A 231 21.36 3.92 -16.36
CA LYS A 231 21.44 3.85 -14.88
C LYS A 231 21.58 5.27 -14.32
N GLY A 232 20.50 6.04 -14.31
CA GLY A 232 20.53 7.41 -13.80
C GLY A 232 19.21 7.83 -13.16
N GLN A 233 19.21 9.01 -12.55
CA GLN A 233 17.96 9.57 -12.01
C GLN A 233 17.04 9.98 -13.16
N LYS A 234 15.74 9.71 -13.00
CA LYS A 234 14.72 10.20 -13.94
C LYS A 234 14.74 11.73 -13.96
N GLN A 235 14.76 12.30 -15.15
CA GLN A 235 14.67 13.75 -15.35
C GLN A 235 13.25 14.29 -15.01
N VAL A 236 12.22 13.48 -15.22
CA VAL A 236 10.82 13.83 -14.94
C VAL A 236 10.20 12.79 -14.01
N SER A 237 9.54 13.23 -12.94
CA SER A 237 8.84 12.33 -12.03
C SER A 237 7.60 11.72 -12.68
N SER A 238 7.23 10.49 -12.29
CA SER A 238 6.01 9.83 -12.79
C SER A 238 4.70 10.53 -12.38
N THR A 239 4.78 11.63 -11.62
CA THR A 239 3.63 12.45 -11.22
C THR A 239 3.40 13.60 -12.20
N VAL A 240 4.42 13.98 -12.95
CA VAL A 240 4.44 15.12 -13.89
C VAL A 240 4.32 14.64 -15.35
N GLY A 241 4.65 13.36 -15.62
CA GLY A 241 4.59 12.75 -16.95
C GLY A 241 3.25 12.09 -17.25
#